data_6e351a264a94a5cac7896edc7be31f65
#
_entry.id   6e351a264a94a5cac7896edc7be31f65
#
_cell.length_a   1.000
_cell.length_b   1.000
_cell.length_c   1.000
_cell.angle_alpha   90.00
_cell.angle_beta   90.00
_cell.angle_gamma   90.00
#
_symmetry.space_group_name_H-M   'P 1'
#
loop_
_entity.id
_entity.type
_entity.pdbx_description
1 polymer ?
#
loop_
_entity_poly.entity_id
_entity_poly.type
_entity_poly.pdbx_seq_one_letter_code
_entity_poly.pdbx_strand_id
1 'polypeptide(L)'
;KARSVDMSKCTGCGVCQEKCPSRKTPSEFNRGLNTRSAIYTPFAQAIPNVPVIDREACIKFKTGKCGLCQKVCQAGAIDYEQKDEIVTEKYGAIVVATGFDTIKLDKYDEYAYSQSKDVITSLELERIMNAAGPTKGHLERLSDGKHPKNMVFIQCVGSRCSDKRGKSYCSKICCMYTAKHAMLCREKYPDTDVYVFYIDVRTPGKNFDEFYRRAVEEYGVHYIKGMVGKVCLLYTSPS
;
A
#
# COMPACT_ATOMS: atom_id res chain seq x y z
N LYS A 1 -21.50 1.83 -8.27
CA LYS A 1 -21.51 3.15 -7.59
C LYS A 1 -21.28 4.28 -8.57
N ALA A 2 -22.02 5.38 -8.42
CA ALA A 2 -21.86 6.60 -9.20
C ALA A 2 -20.45 7.21 -8.98
N ARG A 3 -19.75 7.49 -10.07
CA ARG A 3 -18.46 8.20 -10.03
C ARG A 3 -18.62 9.70 -9.83
N SER A 4 -19.82 10.23 -10.09
CA SER A 4 -20.11 11.66 -10.27
C SER A 4 -19.27 12.31 -11.40
N VAL A 5 -18.83 11.48 -12.33
CA VAL A 5 -18.09 11.84 -13.54
C VAL A 5 -18.60 10.96 -14.69
N ASP A 6 -19.04 11.59 -15.77
CA ASP A 6 -19.49 10.92 -16.98
C ASP A 6 -18.28 10.33 -17.72
N MET A 7 -18.21 9.01 -17.76
CA MET A 7 -17.08 8.27 -18.38
C MET A 7 -17.03 8.45 -19.90
N SER A 8 -18.15 8.72 -20.55
CA SER A 8 -18.22 8.89 -22.00
C SER A 8 -17.65 10.24 -22.45
N LYS A 9 -17.68 11.25 -21.59
CA LYS A 9 -17.19 12.61 -21.85
C LYS A 9 -15.77 12.85 -21.31
N CYS A 10 -15.38 12.13 -20.27
CA CYS A 10 -14.12 12.39 -19.59
C CYS A 10 -12.90 11.98 -20.43
N THR A 11 -11.96 12.92 -20.63
CA THR A 11 -10.71 12.71 -21.37
C THR A 11 -9.54 12.24 -20.49
N GLY A 12 -9.71 12.12 -19.17
CA GLY A 12 -8.65 11.73 -18.24
C GLY A 12 -7.56 12.79 -18.02
N CYS A 13 -7.79 14.06 -18.38
CA CYS A 13 -6.77 15.12 -18.35
C CYS A 13 -6.24 15.52 -16.96
N GLY A 14 -6.90 15.13 -15.87
CA GLY A 14 -6.44 15.36 -14.48
C GLY A 14 -6.64 16.77 -13.91
N VAL A 15 -7.04 17.78 -14.71
CA VAL A 15 -7.18 19.19 -14.27
C VAL A 15 -8.12 19.33 -13.06
N CYS A 16 -9.20 18.56 -13.01
CA CYS A 16 -10.14 18.55 -11.90
C CYS A 16 -9.50 18.10 -10.58
N GLN A 17 -8.54 17.17 -10.64
CA GLN A 17 -7.79 16.69 -9.48
C GLN A 17 -6.81 17.76 -8.98
N GLU A 18 -6.08 18.41 -9.90
CA GLU A 18 -5.14 19.48 -9.56
C GLU A 18 -5.81 20.70 -8.94
N LYS A 19 -6.98 21.07 -9.42
CA LYS A 19 -7.69 22.26 -8.94
C LYS A 19 -8.59 22.00 -7.74
N CYS A 20 -8.75 20.75 -7.30
CA CYS A 20 -9.58 20.43 -6.15
C CYS A 20 -9.01 21.02 -4.85
N PRO A 21 -9.79 21.80 -4.08
CA PRO A 21 -9.31 22.39 -2.83
C PRO A 21 -9.25 21.37 -1.67
N SER A 22 -10.01 20.28 -1.75
CA SER A 22 -10.03 19.22 -0.74
C SER A 22 -8.93 18.19 -1.05
N ARG A 23 -7.72 18.36 -0.44
CA ARG A 23 -6.51 17.57 -0.73
C ARG A 23 -5.94 16.83 0.48
N LYS A 24 -6.69 16.74 1.57
CA LYS A 24 -6.19 16.18 2.83
C LYS A 24 -6.74 14.78 3.13
N THR A 25 -7.38 14.13 2.16
CA THR A 25 -7.89 12.78 2.33
C THR A 25 -6.71 11.79 2.21
N PRO A 26 -6.48 10.92 3.19
CA PRO A 26 -5.46 9.88 3.08
C PRO A 26 -5.70 9.02 1.83
N SER A 27 -4.64 8.72 1.08
CA SER A 27 -4.72 7.85 -0.08
C SER A 27 -4.84 6.39 0.35
N GLU A 28 -5.96 5.76 0.08
CA GLU A 28 -6.20 4.35 0.39
C GLU A 28 -5.24 3.45 -0.40
N PHE A 29 -5.01 3.79 -1.67
CA PHE A 29 -4.10 3.03 -2.54
C PHE A 29 -2.66 3.07 -2.04
N ASN A 30 -2.22 4.19 -1.48
CA ASN A 30 -0.91 4.34 -0.88
C ASN A 30 -0.89 4.07 0.64
N ARG A 31 -1.90 3.39 1.17
CA ARG A 31 -1.98 2.99 2.59
C ARG A 31 -1.88 4.17 3.57
N GLY A 32 -2.34 5.35 3.16
CA GLY A 32 -2.27 6.56 3.98
C GLY A 32 -0.91 7.26 4.00
N LEU A 33 0.10 6.76 3.28
CA LEU A 33 1.45 7.35 3.25
C LEU A 33 1.48 8.75 2.62
N ASN A 34 0.50 9.09 1.80
CA ASN A 34 0.27 10.43 1.27
C ASN A 34 -1.23 10.76 1.26
N THR A 35 -1.56 11.96 0.80
CA THR A 35 -2.94 12.41 0.68
C THR A 35 -3.36 12.51 -0.78
N ARG A 36 -4.67 12.43 -1.01
CA ARG A 36 -5.32 12.65 -2.31
C ARG A 36 -6.39 13.73 -2.24
N SER A 37 -6.80 14.21 -3.39
CA SER A 37 -7.95 15.11 -3.50
C SER A 37 -9.30 14.35 -3.41
N ALA A 38 -10.37 15.08 -3.15
CA ALA A 38 -11.72 14.50 -3.11
C ALA A 38 -12.19 14.01 -4.49
N ILE A 39 -11.70 14.59 -5.59
CA ILE A 39 -11.84 14.03 -6.93
C ILE A 39 -10.48 13.47 -7.35
N TYR A 40 -10.41 12.17 -7.68
CA TYR A 40 -9.16 11.48 -7.89
C TYR A 40 -9.31 10.28 -8.81
N THR A 41 -8.23 9.90 -9.48
CA THR A 41 -8.09 8.61 -10.13
C THR A 41 -7.57 7.62 -9.09
N PRO A 42 -8.19 6.44 -8.90
CA PRO A 42 -7.83 5.50 -7.81
C PRO A 42 -6.35 5.11 -7.78
N PHE A 43 -5.74 4.92 -8.95
CA PHE A 43 -4.30 4.65 -9.10
C PHE A 43 -3.86 5.02 -10.53
N ALA A 44 -2.55 5.20 -10.73
CA ALA A 44 -2.01 5.77 -11.96
C ALA A 44 -2.33 4.96 -13.24
N GLN A 45 -2.46 3.64 -13.12
CA GLN A 45 -2.76 2.73 -14.25
C GLN A 45 -4.23 2.31 -14.31
N ALA A 46 -5.14 3.07 -13.68
CA ALA A 46 -6.56 2.73 -13.68
C ALA A 46 -7.16 2.71 -15.09
N ILE A 47 -7.92 1.68 -15.41
CA ILE A 47 -8.70 1.57 -16.63
C ILE A 47 -10.18 1.40 -16.25
N PRO A 48 -11.05 2.33 -16.66
CA PRO A 48 -10.78 3.56 -17.40
C PRO A 48 -10.01 4.60 -16.57
N ASN A 49 -9.18 5.42 -17.22
CA ASN A 49 -8.48 6.55 -16.56
C ASN A 49 -9.45 7.72 -16.36
N VAL A 50 -10.47 7.47 -15.56
CA VAL A 50 -11.53 8.44 -15.24
C VAL A 50 -11.56 8.63 -13.74
N PRO A 51 -11.53 9.87 -13.24
CA PRO A 51 -11.60 10.13 -11.81
C PRO A 51 -12.96 9.76 -11.22
N VAL A 52 -12.98 9.62 -9.91
CA VAL A 52 -14.18 9.45 -9.08
C VAL A 52 -14.23 10.55 -8.04
N ILE A 53 -15.42 10.99 -7.67
CA ILE A 53 -15.60 11.94 -6.56
C ILE A 53 -15.94 11.16 -5.29
N ASP A 54 -15.07 11.29 -4.30
CA ASP A 54 -15.35 10.85 -2.94
C ASP A 54 -16.35 11.82 -2.30
N ARG A 55 -17.58 11.37 -2.15
CA ARG A 55 -18.67 12.20 -1.63
C ARG A 55 -18.46 12.61 -0.18
N GLU A 56 -17.77 11.78 0.60
CA GLU A 56 -17.48 12.05 2.00
C GLU A 56 -16.36 13.10 2.17
N ALA A 57 -15.43 13.20 1.22
CA ALA A 57 -14.36 14.18 1.25
C ALA A 57 -14.70 15.46 0.48
N CYS A 58 -15.70 15.43 -0.41
CA CYS A 58 -16.03 16.52 -1.33
C CYS A 58 -16.81 17.66 -0.62
N ILE A 59 -16.28 18.88 -0.70
CA ILE A 59 -16.92 20.07 -0.15
C ILE A 59 -18.30 20.32 -0.79
N LYS A 60 -18.46 20.06 -2.10
CA LYS A 60 -19.75 20.23 -2.77
C LYS A 60 -20.83 19.34 -2.19
N PHE A 61 -20.52 18.06 -1.96
CA PHE A 61 -21.47 17.12 -1.37
C PHE A 61 -21.75 17.43 0.12
N LYS A 62 -20.76 17.95 0.84
CA LYS A 62 -20.92 18.32 2.26
C LYS A 62 -21.69 19.61 2.50
N THR A 63 -21.43 20.64 1.70
CA THR A 63 -21.86 22.01 1.99
C THR A 63 -22.67 22.67 0.87
N GLY A 64 -22.74 22.06 -0.30
CA GLY A 64 -23.37 22.66 -1.49
C GLY A 64 -22.58 23.80 -2.17
N LYS A 65 -21.53 24.32 -1.55
CA LYS A 65 -20.90 25.60 -1.93
C LYS A 65 -19.71 25.51 -2.88
N CYS A 66 -19.21 24.31 -3.22
CA CYS A 66 -18.11 24.13 -4.17
C CYS A 66 -18.63 23.64 -5.53
N GLY A 67 -17.85 23.76 -6.56
CA GLY A 67 -18.17 23.32 -7.94
C GLY A 67 -16.97 23.55 -8.85
N LEU A 68 -15.77 23.70 -8.27
CA LEU A 68 -14.57 24.08 -9.01
C LEU A 68 -14.20 23.07 -10.09
N CYS A 69 -14.25 21.76 -9.78
CA CYS A 69 -13.96 20.70 -10.75
C CYS A 69 -14.94 20.73 -11.95
N GLN A 70 -16.20 21.09 -11.74
CA GLN A 70 -17.16 21.26 -12.81
C GLN A 70 -16.83 22.48 -13.68
N LYS A 71 -16.44 23.60 -13.05
CA LYS A 71 -16.09 24.84 -13.76
C LYS A 71 -14.85 24.71 -14.64
N VAL A 72 -13.86 23.93 -14.23
CA VAL A 72 -12.60 23.74 -14.97
C VAL A 72 -12.66 22.58 -15.96
N CYS A 73 -13.71 21.78 -15.96
CA CYS A 73 -13.86 20.64 -16.86
C CYS A 73 -14.33 21.09 -18.24
N GLN A 74 -13.41 21.19 -19.18
CA GLN A 74 -13.74 21.58 -20.57
C GLN A 74 -14.66 20.58 -21.27
N ALA A 75 -14.55 19.29 -20.92
CA ALA A 75 -15.38 18.23 -21.48
C ALA A 75 -16.80 18.15 -20.85
N GLY A 76 -17.09 18.96 -19.83
CA GLY A 76 -18.39 18.94 -19.15
C GLY A 76 -18.74 17.58 -18.52
N ALA A 77 -17.74 16.83 -18.09
CA ALA A 77 -17.91 15.45 -17.62
C ALA A 77 -18.35 15.35 -16.15
N ILE A 78 -18.35 16.43 -15.38
CA ILE A 78 -18.71 16.38 -13.95
C ILE A 78 -20.23 16.43 -13.78
N ASP A 79 -20.77 15.39 -13.16
CA ASP A 79 -22.20 15.24 -12.87
C ASP A 79 -22.41 14.86 -11.39
N TYR A 80 -22.81 15.85 -10.60
CA TYR A 80 -23.09 15.65 -9.17
C TYR A 80 -24.43 14.94 -8.90
N GLU A 81 -25.34 14.93 -9.89
CA GLU A 81 -26.66 14.31 -9.78
C GLU A 81 -26.65 12.82 -10.13
N GLN A 82 -25.51 12.30 -10.61
CA GLN A 82 -25.35 10.90 -10.95
C GLN A 82 -25.67 10.01 -9.75
N LYS A 83 -26.55 9.02 -9.97
CA LYS A 83 -27.00 8.08 -8.94
C LYS A 83 -26.36 6.71 -9.13
N ASP A 84 -26.33 5.92 -8.06
CA ASP A 84 -25.95 4.51 -8.12
C ASP A 84 -26.96 3.75 -8.98
N GLU A 85 -26.46 2.88 -9.83
CA GLU A 85 -27.25 1.98 -10.67
C GLU A 85 -27.06 0.54 -10.16
N ILE A 86 -28.16 -0.18 -10.04
CA ILE A 86 -28.17 -1.62 -9.72
C ILE A 86 -28.40 -2.36 -11.02
N VAL A 87 -27.38 -3.12 -11.44
CA VAL A 87 -27.43 -3.97 -12.62
C VAL A 87 -27.56 -5.42 -12.17
N THR A 88 -28.48 -6.17 -12.77
CA THR A 88 -28.66 -7.59 -12.53
C THR A 88 -28.33 -8.37 -13.80
N GLU A 89 -27.33 -9.23 -13.71
CA GLU A 89 -26.86 -10.05 -14.82
C GLU A 89 -26.84 -11.53 -14.43
N LYS A 90 -26.92 -12.43 -15.43
CA LYS A 90 -26.81 -13.86 -15.20
C LYS A 90 -25.45 -14.35 -15.69
N TYR A 91 -24.75 -15.08 -14.82
CA TYR A 91 -23.43 -15.65 -15.10
C TYR A 91 -23.46 -17.17 -15.00
N GLY A 92 -22.69 -17.87 -15.83
CA GLY A 92 -22.55 -19.32 -15.79
C GLY A 92 -21.72 -19.84 -14.63
N ALA A 93 -20.78 -19.03 -14.13
CA ALA A 93 -19.93 -19.38 -13.00
C ALA A 93 -19.45 -18.11 -12.28
N ILE A 94 -19.04 -18.24 -11.02
CA ILE A 94 -18.47 -17.17 -10.19
C ILE A 94 -17.10 -17.63 -9.69
N VAL A 95 -16.06 -16.84 -9.96
CA VAL A 95 -14.73 -17.02 -9.39
C VAL A 95 -14.55 -16.06 -8.22
N VAL A 96 -14.38 -16.61 -7.02
CA VAL A 96 -14.18 -15.82 -5.80
C VAL A 96 -12.69 -15.48 -5.65
N ALA A 97 -12.34 -14.21 -5.80
CA ALA A 97 -10.99 -13.68 -5.72
C ALA A 97 -10.99 -12.37 -4.91
N THR A 98 -11.39 -12.45 -3.65
CA THR A 98 -11.66 -11.30 -2.77
C THR A 98 -10.42 -10.71 -2.09
N GLY A 99 -9.23 -11.25 -2.36
CA GLY A 99 -7.98 -10.79 -1.75
C GLY A 99 -7.81 -11.24 -0.30
N PHE A 100 -7.13 -10.42 0.50
CA PHE A 100 -6.85 -10.71 1.91
C PHE A 100 -6.93 -9.43 2.76
N ASP A 101 -7.18 -9.61 4.04
CA ASP A 101 -7.11 -8.56 5.04
C ASP A 101 -5.75 -8.58 5.74
N THR A 102 -5.24 -7.40 6.08
CA THR A 102 -4.06 -7.27 6.92
C THR A 102 -4.43 -7.40 8.39
N ILE A 103 -3.50 -7.89 9.22
CA ILE A 103 -3.68 -7.87 10.66
C ILE A 103 -3.70 -6.44 11.20
N LYS A 104 -4.37 -6.25 12.32
CA LYS A 104 -4.37 -4.97 13.03
C LYS A 104 -3.13 -4.87 13.89
N LEU A 105 -2.17 -4.04 13.46
CA LEU A 105 -0.86 -3.89 14.13
C LEU A 105 -0.91 -3.10 15.43
N ASP A 106 -1.99 -2.38 15.70
CA ASP A 106 -2.29 -1.74 16.98
C ASP A 106 -2.33 -2.71 18.18
N LYS A 107 -2.43 -4.01 17.90
CA LYS A 107 -2.40 -5.08 18.90
C LYS A 107 -0.99 -5.65 19.16
N TYR A 108 0.02 -5.15 18.49
CA TYR A 108 1.39 -5.69 18.49
C TYR A 108 2.40 -4.59 18.82
N ASP A 109 2.24 -3.97 20.00
CA ASP A 109 3.10 -2.88 20.48
C ASP A 109 4.57 -3.27 20.58
N GLU A 110 4.84 -4.58 20.74
CA GLU A 110 6.19 -5.14 20.77
C GLU A 110 6.99 -4.88 19.49
N TYR A 111 6.35 -4.62 18.37
CA TYR A 111 7.04 -4.31 17.10
C TYR A 111 7.14 -2.81 16.80
N ALA A 112 6.70 -1.94 17.72
CA ALA A 112 6.84 -0.49 17.66
C ALA A 112 6.23 0.20 16.41
N TYR A 113 5.24 -0.42 15.73
CA TYR A 113 4.62 0.14 14.53
C TYR A 113 3.96 1.50 14.77
N SER A 114 3.26 1.66 15.90
CA SER A 114 2.64 2.93 16.27
C SER A 114 3.60 3.95 16.88
N GLN A 115 4.83 3.53 17.22
CA GLN A 115 5.82 4.33 17.94
C GLN A 115 6.90 4.90 17.02
N SER A 116 7.17 4.26 15.88
CA SER A 116 8.17 4.68 14.92
C SER A 116 7.62 4.71 13.50
N LYS A 117 7.81 5.83 12.80
CA LYS A 117 7.45 5.95 11.39
C LYS A 117 8.24 5.03 10.46
N ASP A 118 9.41 4.56 10.89
CA ASP A 118 10.28 3.69 10.10
C ASP A 118 9.95 2.20 10.27
N VAL A 119 9.01 1.87 11.15
CA VAL A 119 8.40 0.53 11.21
C VAL A 119 7.15 0.54 10.35
N ILE A 120 7.21 -0.17 9.24
CA ILE A 120 6.17 -0.16 8.19
C ILE A 120 5.70 -1.57 7.86
N THR A 121 4.55 -1.67 7.26
CA THR A 121 4.04 -2.93 6.72
C THR A 121 4.66 -3.23 5.35
N SER A 122 4.59 -4.49 4.92
CA SER A 122 5.02 -4.88 3.57
C SER A 122 4.22 -4.20 2.46
N LEU A 123 2.94 -3.90 2.68
CA LEU A 123 2.13 -3.16 1.70
C LEU A 123 2.53 -1.69 1.62
N GLU A 124 2.93 -1.07 2.72
CA GLU A 124 3.50 0.29 2.71
C GLU A 124 4.84 0.30 1.99
N LEU A 125 5.71 -0.70 2.23
CA LEU A 125 6.96 -0.85 1.49
C LEU A 125 6.72 -1.04 -0.01
N GLU A 126 5.77 -1.87 -0.40
CA GLU A 126 5.36 -2.04 -1.81
C GLU A 126 5.00 -0.69 -2.45
N ARG A 127 4.32 0.19 -1.71
CA ARG A 127 3.96 1.52 -2.20
C ARG A 127 5.16 2.47 -2.27
N ILE A 128 6.04 2.44 -1.28
CA ILE A 128 7.29 3.21 -1.27
C ILE A 128 8.17 2.83 -2.47
N MET A 129 8.34 1.54 -2.73
CA MET A 129 9.21 1.06 -3.82
C MET A 129 8.59 1.15 -5.22
N ASN A 130 7.33 1.53 -5.34
CA ASN A 130 6.64 1.67 -6.63
C ASN A 130 6.86 3.06 -7.22
N ALA A 131 7.15 3.14 -8.53
CA ALA A 131 7.37 4.41 -9.24
C ALA A 131 6.18 5.38 -9.18
N ALA A 132 4.94 4.86 -9.08
CA ALA A 132 3.72 5.65 -8.88
C ALA A 132 3.37 5.83 -7.39
N GLY A 133 4.25 5.43 -6.48
CA GLY A 133 4.06 5.56 -5.04
C GLY A 133 4.44 6.95 -4.50
N PRO A 134 4.31 7.15 -3.18
CA PRO A 134 4.49 8.46 -2.54
C PRO A 134 5.92 9.00 -2.67
N THR A 135 6.92 8.12 -2.73
CA THR A 135 8.35 8.46 -2.87
C THR A 135 8.88 8.31 -4.30
N LYS A 136 7.99 8.11 -5.28
CA LYS A 136 8.35 7.86 -6.69
C LYS A 136 9.30 6.67 -6.87
N GLY A 137 9.20 5.67 -6.01
CA GLY A 137 10.00 4.44 -6.02
C GLY A 137 11.35 4.56 -5.32
N HIS A 138 11.64 5.67 -4.66
CA HIS A 138 12.84 5.81 -3.83
C HIS A 138 12.61 5.18 -2.45
N LEU A 139 13.56 4.37 -2.02
CA LEU A 139 13.56 3.79 -0.68
C LEU A 139 14.05 4.82 0.33
N GLU A 140 13.12 5.37 1.11
CA GLU A 140 13.38 6.43 2.07
C GLU A 140 12.75 6.09 3.41
N ARG A 141 13.43 6.46 4.50
CA ARG A 141 12.85 6.41 5.85
C ARG A 141 11.76 7.47 5.98
N LEU A 142 10.62 7.10 6.50
CA LEU A 142 9.48 8.01 6.65
C LEU A 142 9.70 9.06 7.75
N SER A 143 10.69 8.85 8.63
CA SER A 143 11.03 9.77 9.71
C SER A 143 11.80 11.00 9.21
N ASP A 144 12.74 10.83 8.27
CA ASP A 144 13.70 11.88 7.87
C ASP A 144 13.97 11.95 6.36
N GLY A 145 13.33 11.11 5.54
CA GLY A 145 13.50 11.08 4.09
C GLY A 145 14.85 10.56 3.61
N LYS A 146 15.68 10.02 4.51
CA LYS A 146 17.00 9.50 4.13
C LYS A 146 16.92 8.03 3.73
N HIS A 147 17.87 7.63 2.90
CA HIS A 147 18.04 6.24 2.52
C HIS A 147 18.50 5.37 3.72
N PRO A 148 17.84 4.22 4.00
CA PRO A 148 18.23 3.33 5.08
C PRO A 148 19.48 2.52 4.68
N LYS A 149 20.44 2.40 5.60
CA LYS A 149 21.61 1.51 5.44
C LYS A 149 21.27 0.04 5.75
N ASN A 150 20.29 -0.18 6.61
CA ASN A 150 19.84 -1.51 6.99
C ASN A 150 18.33 -1.61 6.88
N MET A 151 17.85 -2.72 6.36
CA MET A 151 16.43 -3.07 6.30
C MET A 151 16.20 -4.42 6.97
N VAL A 152 15.20 -4.49 7.84
CA VAL A 152 14.86 -5.71 8.58
C VAL A 152 13.43 -6.12 8.28
N PHE A 153 13.25 -7.36 7.86
CA PHE A 153 11.94 -7.99 7.69
C PHE A 153 11.67 -8.94 8.85
N ILE A 154 10.52 -8.80 9.49
CA ILE A 154 10.06 -9.68 10.55
C ILE A 154 8.89 -10.49 10.01
N GLN A 155 9.10 -11.81 9.87
CA GLN A 155 8.11 -12.73 9.35
C GLN A 155 7.14 -13.21 10.43
N CYS A 156 6.00 -13.73 9.98
CA CYS A 156 5.00 -14.40 10.81
C CYS A 156 4.31 -13.50 11.87
N VAL A 157 4.43 -12.18 11.79
CA VAL A 157 3.72 -11.27 12.70
C VAL A 157 2.21 -11.50 12.59
N GLY A 158 1.57 -11.90 13.70
CA GLY A 158 0.14 -12.20 13.75
C GLY A 158 -0.29 -13.47 13.02
N SER A 159 0.65 -14.29 12.54
CA SER A 159 0.40 -15.59 11.91
C SER A 159 1.13 -16.70 12.65
N ARG A 160 0.61 -17.94 12.60
CA ARG A 160 1.20 -19.11 13.23
C ARG A 160 1.36 -18.95 14.75
N CYS A 161 0.50 -18.20 15.38
CA CYS A 161 0.52 -17.97 16.81
C CYS A 161 -0.73 -18.53 17.48
N SER A 162 -0.59 -19.00 18.71
CA SER A 162 -1.70 -19.43 19.56
C SER A 162 -2.41 -18.27 20.26
N ASP A 163 -1.85 -17.06 20.15
CA ASP A 163 -2.39 -15.85 20.72
C ASP A 163 -3.70 -15.45 20.01
N LYS A 164 -4.72 -15.07 20.79
CA LYS A 164 -6.00 -14.61 20.28
C LYS A 164 -5.92 -13.33 19.42
N ARG A 165 -4.81 -12.59 19.47
CA ARG A 165 -4.56 -11.40 18.66
C ARG A 165 -4.33 -11.75 17.18
N GLY A 166 -3.85 -12.96 16.88
CA GLY A 166 -3.46 -13.39 15.54
C GLY A 166 -4.22 -14.61 15.04
N LYS A 167 -3.65 -15.25 14.05
CA LYS A 167 -4.17 -16.47 13.42
C LYS A 167 -3.20 -17.65 13.64
N SER A 168 -3.76 -18.84 13.91
CA SER A 168 -2.97 -20.06 14.12
C SER A 168 -2.36 -20.63 12.83
N TYR A 169 -2.88 -20.25 11.68
CA TYR A 169 -2.44 -20.71 10.37
C TYR A 169 -1.43 -19.76 9.70
N CYS A 170 -0.76 -20.26 8.66
CA CYS A 170 0.13 -19.49 7.80
C CYS A 170 -0.63 -18.99 6.57
N SER A 171 -0.45 -17.72 6.20
CA SER A 171 -1.02 -17.13 4.98
C SER A 171 -0.38 -17.66 3.69
N LYS A 172 0.81 -18.27 3.77
CA LYS A 172 1.60 -18.82 2.65
C LYS A 172 2.05 -17.81 1.59
N ILE A 173 1.98 -16.51 1.89
CA ILE A 173 2.34 -15.46 0.93
C ILE A 173 3.53 -14.61 1.38
N CYS A 174 3.72 -14.40 2.69
CA CYS A 174 4.71 -13.44 3.17
C CYS A 174 6.15 -13.83 2.83
N CYS A 175 6.53 -15.11 2.84
CA CYS A 175 7.88 -15.53 2.47
C CYS A 175 8.24 -15.12 1.03
N MET A 176 7.31 -15.23 0.10
CA MET A 176 7.53 -14.88 -1.30
C MET A 176 7.59 -13.37 -1.54
N TYR A 177 6.65 -12.60 -0.99
CA TYR A 177 6.73 -11.16 -1.21
C TYR A 177 7.90 -10.51 -0.46
N THR A 178 8.34 -11.08 0.67
CA THR A 178 9.54 -10.62 1.36
C THR A 178 10.80 -10.91 0.54
N ALA A 179 10.94 -12.10 -0.02
CA ALA A 179 12.05 -12.42 -0.93
C ALA A 179 12.08 -11.42 -2.11
N LYS A 180 10.93 -11.16 -2.74
CA LYS A 180 10.81 -10.15 -3.80
C LYS A 180 11.27 -8.76 -3.34
N HIS A 181 10.75 -8.26 -2.22
CA HIS A 181 11.12 -6.92 -1.73
C HIS A 181 12.60 -6.83 -1.36
N ALA A 182 13.13 -7.87 -0.70
CA ALA A 182 14.53 -7.95 -0.34
C ALA A 182 15.45 -7.91 -1.56
N MET A 183 15.14 -8.69 -2.60
CA MET A 183 15.88 -8.68 -3.87
C MET A 183 15.81 -7.32 -4.55
N LEU A 184 14.61 -6.72 -4.68
CA LEU A 184 14.45 -5.40 -5.28
C LEU A 184 15.20 -4.31 -4.51
N CYS A 185 15.26 -4.43 -3.18
CA CYS A 185 16.03 -3.52 -2.35
C CYS A 185 17.53 -3.63 -2.67
N ARG A 186 18.08 -4.85 -2.65
CA ARG A 186 19.49 -5.11 -2.95
C ARG A 186 19.86 -4.75 -4.39
N GLU A 187 18.97 -4.98 -5.36
CA GLU A 187 19.19 -4.64 -6.76
C GLU A 187 19.31 -3.12 -6.96
N LYS A 188 18.39 -2.35 -6.36
CA LYS A 188 18.37 -0.88 -6.51
C LYS A 188 19.38 -0.18 -5.58
N TYR A 189 19.67 -0.76 -4.42
CA TYR A 189 20.48 -0.17 -3.36
C TYR A 189 21.48 -1.20 -2.81
N PRO A 190 22.58 -1.46 -3.52
CA PRO A 190 23.59 -2.46 -3.11
C PRO A 190 24.29 -2.16 -1.78
N ASP A 191 24.24 -0.92 -1.31
CA ASP A 191 24.78 -0.44 -0.03
C ASP A 191 23.81 -0.59 1.15
N THR A 192 22.59 -1.09 0.91
CA THR A 192 21.63 -1.42 1.97
C THR A 192 21.74 -2.88 2.34
N ASP A 193 22.08 -3.19 3.57
CA ASP A 193 22.02 -4.56 4.10
C ASP A 193 20.58 -4.95 4.42
N VAL A 194 20.20 -6.16 4.01
CA VAL A 194 18.83 -6.66 4.17
C VAL A 194 18.83 -7.93 5.00
N TYR A 195 18.06 -7.91 6.10
CA TYR A 195 17.92 -9.01 7.05
C TYR A 195 16.48 -9.52 7.10
N VAL A 196 16.28 -10.81 7.10
CA VAL A 196 14.97 -11.46 7.21
C VAL A 196 14.96 -12.41 8.40
N PHE A 197 14.20 -12.07 9.44
CA PHE A 197 13.96 -12.96 10.58
C PHE A 197 12.76 -13.86 10.30
N TYR A 198 12.92 -15.18 10.40
CA TYR A 198 11.93 -16.16 10.01
C TYR A 198 11.90 -17.40 10.94
N ILE A 199 10.75 -18.05 11.05
CA ILE A 199 10.60 -19.31 11.76
C ILE A 199 11.00 -20.49 10.86
N ASP A 200 10.37 -20.56 9.69
CA ASP A 200 10.73 -21.39 8.55
C ASP A 200 10.31 -20.67 7.24
N VAL A 201 10.94 -21.00 6.13
CA VAL A 201 10.60 -20.47 4.81
C VAL A 201 9.53 -21.38 4.19
N ARG A 202 8.40 -20.77 3.81
CA ARG A 202 7.29 -21.44 3.14
C ARG A 202 7.06 -20.83 1.77
N THR A 203 7.63 -21.46 0.77
CA THR A 203 7.60 -21.06 -0.63
C THR A 203 6.90 -22.16 -1.47
N PRO A 204 5.58 -22.41 -1.23
CA PRO A 204 4.86 -23.48 -1.93
C PRO A 204 4.56 -23.07 -3.37
N GLY A 205 5.22 -23.69 -4.32
CA GLY A 205 4.99 -23.44 -5.74
C GLY A 205 6.19 -23.86 -6.58
N LYS A 206 5.96 -24.07 -7.87
CA LYS A 206 7.03 -24.39 -8.81
C LYS A 206 7.99 -23.21 -8.93
N ASN A 207 9.29 -23.44 -8.80
CA ASN A 207 10.39 -22.46 -8.87
C ASN A 207 10.39 -21.42 -7.73
N PHE A 208 9.59 -21.59 -6.66
CA PHE A 208 9.57 -20.62 -5.56
C PHE A 208 10.72 -20.84 -4.57
N ASP A 209 11.21 -22.08 -4.44
CA ASP A 209 12.41 -22.36 -3.64
C ASP A 209 13.65 -21.79 -4.30
N GLU A 210 13.76 -21.92 -5.62
CA GLU A 210 14.82 -21.30 -6.41
C GLU A 210 14.80 -19.78 -6.30
N PHE A 211 13.61 -19.18 -6.31
CA PHE A 211 13.46 -17.73 -6.11
C PHE A 211 13.97 -17.28 -4.73
N TYR A 212 13.65 -18.05 -3.68
CA TYR A 212 14.17 -17.80 -2.34
C TYR A 212 15.70 -17.96 -2.29
N ARG A 213 16.25 -19.04 -2.88
CA ARG A 213 17.71 -19.26 -2.93
C ARG A 213 18.42 -18.11 -3.63
N ARG A 214 17.87 -17.61 -4.72
CA ARG A 214 18.42 -16.43 -5.42
C ARG A 214 18.53 -15.22 -4.50
N ALA A 215 17.54 -14.97 -3.65
CA ALA A 215 17.59 -13.86 -2.70
C ALA A 215 18.81 -13.98 -1.75
N VAL A 216 19.16 -15.20 -1.35
CA VAL A 216 20.32 -15.47 -0.49
C VAL A 216 21.63 -15.47 -1.27
N GLU A 217 21.71 -16.24 -2.36
CA GLU A 217 22.97 -16.56 -3.05
C GLU A 217 23.41 -15.46 -4.01
N GLU A 218 22.47 -14.85 -4.75
CA GLU A 218 22.79 -13.83 -5.75
C GLU A 218 22.68 -12.40 -5.21
N TYR A 219 21.69 -12.14 -4.32
CA TYR A 219 21.42 -10.79 -3.79
C TYR A 219 21.98 -10.55 -2.40
N GLY A 220 22.54 -11.58 -1.76
CA GLY A 220 23.19 -11.47 -0.45
C GLY A 220 22.23 -11.06 0.68
N VAL A 221 20.96 -11.48 0.62
CA VAL A 221 19.99 -11.24 1.68
C VAL A 221 20.28 -12.16 2.88
N HIS A 222 20.40 -11.58 4.07
CA HIS A 222 20.70 -12.30 5.30
C HIS A 222 19.44 -12.91 5.91
N TYR A 223 19.26 -14.21 5.79
CA TYR A 223 18.15 -14.93 6.42
C TYR A 223 18.60 -15.46 7.79
N ILE A 224 17.94 -15.00 8.87
CA ILE A 224 18.25 -15.34 10.26
C ILE A 224 17.08 -16.11 10.85
N LYS A 225 17.31 -17.39 11.17
CA LYS A 225 16.28 -18.23 11.80
C LYS A 225 16.06 -17.82 13.25
N GLY A 226 14.86 -17.37 13.55
CA GLY A 226 14.47 -16.94 14.89
C GLY A 226 13.20 -16.10 14.85
N MET A 227 12.59 -15.93 16.01
CA MET A 227 11.41 -15.07 16.19
C MET A 227 11.83 -13.81 16.95
N VAL A 228 11.56 -12.65 16.38
CA VAL A 228 11.82 -11.37 17.04
C VAL A 228 10.78 -11.17 18.14
N GLY A 229 11.23 -11.06 19.38
CA GLY A 229 10.36 -10.84 20.53
C GLY A 229 9.92 -9.38 20.68
N LYS A 230 10.82 -8.43 20.36
CA LYS A 230 10.55 -7.00 20.50
C LYS A 230 11.47 -6.16 19.61
N VAL A 231 10.94 -5.04 19.12
CA VAL A 231 11.70 -3.94 18.51
C VAL A 231 11.85 -2.84 19.54
N CYS A 232 13.10 -2.52 19.89
CA CYS A 232 13.40 -1.45 20.85
C CYS A 232 13.84 -0.20 20.11
N LEU A 233 13.22 0.94 20.43
CA LEU A 233 13.68 2.25 19.98
C LEU A 233 14.81 2.68 20.88
N LEU A 234 16.03 2.76 20.33
CA LEU A 234 17.17 3.31 21.06
C LEU A 234 17.03 4.84 21.08
N TYR A 235 16.77 5.40 22.23
CA TYR A 235 17.03 6.81 22.48
C TYR A 235 18.52 6.95 22.69
N THR A 236 19.25 7.43 21.68
CA THR A 236 20.58 7.97 21.92
C THR A 236 20.39 9.21 22.78
N SER A 237 20.72 9.12 24.06
CA SER A 237 20.90 10.31 24.89
C SER A 237 21.94 11.17 24.18
N PRO A 238 21.70 12.48 23.97
CA PRO A 238 22.76 13.34 23.52
C PRO A 238 23.82 13.36 24.62
N SER A 239 24.97 12.79 24.32
CA SER A 239 26.18 12.92 25.14
C SER A 239 26.73 14.32 25.01
#